data_b09ae6c6d0da13766bbe92c411292812
#
_entry.id   b09ae6c6d0da13766bbe92c411292812
#
_cell.length_a   1.000
_cell.length_b   1.000
_cell.length_c   1.000
_cell.angle_alpha   90.00
_cell.angle_beta   90.00
_cell.angle_gamma   90.00
#
_symmetry.space_group_name_H-M   'P 1'
#
loop_
_entity.id
_entity.type
_entity.pdbx_description
1 polymer ?
#
loop_
_entity_poly.entity_id
_entity_poly.type
_entity_poly.pdbx_seq_one_letter_code
_entity_poly.pdbx_strand_id
1 'polypeptide(L)'
;MIPSSASRPYSLRASQAWGLALALALIAILLGLGVRVSGEVTRLDGVLTAAAWRLRQPWLDETMMSLSGFGDGLPRWCVTTLVSVYLLATRRYRWALALIGAMVACALLGPILKLAFHTPRPSPLYAGVDAFSFPSGHALSAAALYTILGVLAAEELAKPWGRLALAFAAILVALISLSRVYLGAHWFSDVLAGVALGAALAIVAITTAQAGRTELGATDWRISIAILVCIGVVAAGTGPTTLAKAHRLYAPFLRTSR
;
A
#
# COMPACT_ATOMS: atom_id res chain seq x y z
N MET A 1 4.02 44.49 -1.92
CA MET A 1 2.91 43.52 -1.78
C MET A 1 3.50 42.14 -1.83
N ILE A 2 3.58 41.44 -0.71
CA ILE A 2 4.02 40.06 -0.63
C ILE A 2 2.83 39.19 -1.09
N PRO A 3 2.96 38.34 -2.11
CA PRO A 3 1.84 37.51 -2.52
C PRO A 3 1.52 36.52 -1.38
N SER A 4 0.23 36.48 -1.05
CA SER A 4 -0.39 35.60 -0.08
C SER A 4 0.11 34.16 -0.21
N SER A 5 0.34 33.51 0.92
CA SER A 5 0.66 32.10 1.12
C SER A 5 0.07 31.18 0.05
N ALA A 6 0.88 30.81 -0.93
CA ALA A 6 0.49 29.79 -1.89
C ALA A 6 0.29 28.47 -1.11
N SER A 7 -0.96 28.07 -0.95
CA SER A 7 -1.32 26.79 -0.36
C SER A 7 -0.63 25.66 -1.16
N ARG A 8 -0.05 24.71 -0.46
CA ARG A 8 0.58 23.54 -1.09
C ARG A 8 -0.47 22.81 -1.93
N PRO A 9 -0.16 22.48 -3.19
CA PRO A 9 -1.15 21.92 -4.12
C PRO A 9 -1.72 20.56 -3.69
N TYR A 10 -1.06 19.87 -2.75
CA TYR A 10 -1.43 18.51 -2.32
C TYR A 10 -1.61 18.37 -0.81
N SER A 11 -1.83 19.48 -0.07
CA SER A 11 -2.10 19.45 1.37
C SER A 11 -3.58 19.67 1.66
N LEU A 12 -4.16 18.78 2.46
CA LEU A 12 -5.43 19.01 3.13
C LEU A 12 -5.22 19.96 4.34
N ARG A 13 -6.27 20.69 4.74
CA ARG A 13 -6.24 21.33 6.06
C ARG A 13 -6.08 20.24 7.12
N ALA A 14 -5.31 20.49 8.17
CA ALA A 14 -5.01 19.48 9.18
C ALA A 14 -6.28 18.81 9.74
N SER A 15 -7.32 19.58 10.06
CA SER A 15 -8.59 19.02 10.53
C SER A 15 -9.27 18.09 9.52
N GLN A 16 -9.22 18.43 8.23
CA GLN A 16 -9.76 17.57 7.17
C GLN A 16 -8.94 16.29 7.00
N ALA A 17 -7.62 16.39 7.09
CA ALA A 17 -6.73 15.25 7.01
C ALA A 17 -6.97 14.27 8.15
N TRP A 18 -7.05 14.74 9.39
CA TRP A 18 -7.35 13.91 10.55
C TRP A 18 -8.75 13.31 10.48
N GLY A 19 -9.77 14.08 10.08
CA GLY A 19 -11.13 13.57 9.86
C GLY A 19 -11.18 12.46 8.82
N LEU A 20 -10.49 12.64 7.69
CA LEU A 20 -10.41 11.63 6.62
C LEU A 20 -9.66 10.37 7.09
N ALA A 21 -8.54 10.51 7.79
CA ALA A 21 -7.80 9.37 8.33
C ALA A 21 -8.66 8.56 9.32
N LEU A 22 -9.40 9.23 10.20
CA LEU A 22 -10.33 8.59 11.13
C LEU A 22 -11.45 7.87 10.38
N ALA A 23 -12.06 8.52 9.38
CA ALA A 23 -13.13 7.92 8.58
C ALA A 23 -12.65 6.65 7.86
N LEU A 24 -11.46 6.67 7.25
CA LEU A 24 -10.87 5.50 6.60
C LEU A 24 -10.55 4.37 7.58
N ALA A 25 -10.03 4.69 8.77
CA ALA A 25 -9.80 3.70 9.81
C ALA A 25 -11.12 3.07 10.31
N LEU A 26 -12.17 3.88 10.49
CA LEU A 26 -13.50 3.40 10.85
C LEU A 26 -14.09 2.51 9.75
N ILE A 27 -13.97 2.88 8.48
CA ILE A 27 -14.40 2.04 7.34
C ILE A 27 -13.70 0.69 7.39
N ALA A 28 -12.38 0.64 7.63
CA ALA A 28 -11.66 -0.61 7.74
C ALA A 28 -12.18 -1.50 8.88
N ILE A 29 -12.44 -0.92 10.05
CA ILE A 29 -13.00 -1.65 11.19
C ILE A 29 -14.43 -2.15 10.89
N LEU A 30 -15.28 -1.30 10.31
CA LEU A 30 -16.65 -1.67 9.94
C LEU A 30 -16.70 -2.78 8.90
N LEU A 31 -15.78 -2.78 7.93
CA LEU A 31 -15.63 -3.89 6.99
C LEU A 31 -15.29 -5.20 7.71
N GLY A 32 -14.35 -5.16 8.66
CA GLY A 32 -13.99 -6.34 9.46
C GLY A 32 -15.15 -6.86 10.30
N LEU A 33 -15.89 -5.96 10.95
CA LEU A 33 -17.10 -6.34 11.71
C LEU A 33 -18.20 -6.87 10.77
N GLY A 34 -18.39 -6.26 9.60
CA GLY A 34 -19.34 -6.73 8.59
C GLY A 34 -19.05 -8.14 8.11
N VAL A 35 -17.80 -8.46 7.79
CA VAL A 35 -17.35 -9.82 7.43
C VAL A 35 -17.69 -10.83 8.54
N ARG A 36 -17.64 -10.40 9.79
CA ARG A 36 -17.89 -11.26 10.95
C ARG A 36 -19.37 -11.50 11.24
N VAL A 37 -20.23 -10.53 10.93
CA VAL A 37 -21.64 -10.50 11.38
C VAL A 37 -22.63 -10.76 10.25
N SER A 38 -22.38 -10.26 9.05
CA SER A 38 -23.33 -10.35 7.94
C SER A 38 -22.82 -11.27 6.83
N GLY A 39 -23.51 -12.38 6.58
CA GLY A 39 -23.21 -13.26 5.46
C GLY A 39 -23.24 -12.59 4.06
N GLU A 40 -23.67 -11.33 3.94
CA GLU A 40 -23.74 -10.59 2.67
C GLU A 40 -22.40 -10.08 2.19
N VAL A 41 -21.56 -9.54 3.07
CA VAL A 41 -20.18 -9.14 2.70
C VAL A 41 -19.42 -10.38 2.23
N THR A 42 -19.60 -11.51 2.90
CA THR A 42 -19.00 -12.80 2.51
C THR A 42 -19.52 -13.29 1.15
N ARG A 43 -20.80 -13.07 0.82
CA ARG A 43 -21.34 -13.43 -0.50
C ARG A 43 -20.73 -12.58 -1.62
N LEU A 44 -20.61 -11.27 -1.41
CA LEU A 44 -19.96 -10.37 -2.36
C LEU A 44 -18.49 -10.74 -2.58
N ASP A 45 -17.76 -11.04 -1.51
CA ASP A 45 -16.39 -11.53 -1.57
C ASP A 45 -16.28 -12.81 -2.41
N GLY A 46 -17.18 -13.76 -2.20
CA GLY A 46 -17.23 -15.01 -2.98
C GLY A 46 -17.47 -14.75 -4.47
N VAL A 47 -18.41 -13.88 -4.82
CA VAL A 47 -18.73 -13.53 -6.22
C VAL A 47 -17.55 -12.84 -6.88
N LEU A 48 -16.93 -11.85 -6.22
CA LEU A 48 -15.79 -11.11 -6.78
C LEU A 48 -14.55 -11.99 -6.92
N THR A 49 -14.30 -12.87 -5.96
CA THR A 49 -13.20 -13.84 -6.02
C THR A 49 -13.43 -14.83 -7.16
N ALA A 50 -14.63 -15.38 -7.31
CA ALA A 50 -14.97 -16.29 -8.42
C ALA A 50 -14.84 -15.57 -9.76
N ALA A 51 -15.25 -14.31 -9.88
CA ALA A 51 -15.09 -13.53 -11.09
C ALA A 51 -13.59 -13.32 -11.44
N ALA A 52 -12.75 -13.00 -10.44
CA ALA A 52 -11.30 -12.87 -10.63
C ALA A 52 -10.67 -14.20 -11.10
N TRP A 53 -11.14 -15.33 -10.57
CA TRP A 53 -10.61 -16.65 -10.94
C TRP A 53 -11.01 -17.11 -12.33
N ARG A 54 -12.14 -16.66 -12.85
CA ARG A 54 -12.53 -16.91 -14.27
C ARG A 54 -11.60 -16.22 -15.28
N LEU A 55 -10.87 -15.20 -14.86
CA LEU A 55 -9.91 -14.48 -15.70
C LEU A 55 -8.52 -15.14 -15.75
N ARG A 56 -8.32 -16.27 -15.05
CA ARG A 56 -7.01 -16.91 -14.93
C ARG A 56 -6.47 -17.41 -16.26
N GLN A 57 -5.26 -16.94 -16.55
CA GLN A 57 -4.48 -17.32 -17.74
C GLN A 57 -2.99 -17.30 -17.35
N PRO A 58 -2.13 -18.14 -17.98
CA PRO A 58 -0.71 -18.23 -17.61
C PRO A 58 0.01 -16.90 -17.55
N TRP A 59 -0.17 -16.05 -18.55
CA TRP A 59 0.48 -14.73 -18.61
C TRP A 59 -0.02 -13.78 -17.52
N LEU A 60 -1.31 -13.86 -17.18
CA LEU A 60 -1.91 -13.03 -16.14
C LEU A 60 -1.51 -13.53 -14.75
N ASP A 61 -1.39 -14.86 -14.55
CA ASP A 61 -0.87 -15.45 -13.32
C ASP A 61 0.53 -14.91 -13.00
N GLU A 62 1.44 -14.92 -14.00
CA GLU A 62 2.80 -14.37 -13.88
C GLU A 62 2.79 -12.88 -13.57
N THR A 63 1.95 -12.13 -14.27
CA THR A 63 1.81 -10.68 -14.04
C THR A 63 1.34 -10.39 -12.62
N MET A 64 0.32 -11.11 -12.14
CA MET A 64 -0.22 -10.90 -10.79
C MET A 64 0.75 -11.34 -9.69
N MET A 65 1.52 -12.41 -9.90
CA MET A 65 2.60 -12.81 -9.01
C MET A 65 3.70 -11.74 -8.94
N SER A 66 4.10 -11.19 -10.08
CA SER A 66 5.11 -10.13 -10.16
C SER A 66 4.63 -8.84 -9.47
N LEU A 67 3.39 -8.41 -9.73
CA LEU A 67 2.78 -7.25 -9.08
C LEU A 67 2.66 -7.42 -7.56
N SER A 68 2.26 -8.61 -7.11
CA SER A 68 2.22 -8.95 -5.69
C SER A 68 3.57 -8.78 -5.02
N GLY A 69 4.67 -9.09 -5.73
CA GLY A 69 6.03 -8.98 -5.24
C GLY A 69 6.40 -7.58 -4.74
N PHE A 70 5.87 -6.50 -5.34
CA PHE A 70 6.09 -5.13 -4.87
C PHE A 70 5.49 -4.84 -3.48
N GLY A 71 4.53 -5.65 -3.04
CA GLY A 71 3.95 -5.59 -1.69
C GLY A 71 4.58 -6.57 -0.70
N ASP A 72 5.49 -7.45 -1.13
CA ASP A 72 6.17 -8.42 -0.27
C ASP A 72 7.07 -7.74 0.77
N GLY A 73 7.34 -8.46 1.86
CA GLY A 73 8.09 -7.92 3.00
C GLY A 73 9.47 -7.41 2.62
N LEU A 74 10.27 -8.21 1.90
CA LEU A 74 11.65 -7.84 1.55
C LEU A 74 11.71 -6.60 0.64
N PRO A 75 11.05 -6.55 -0.55
CA PRO A 75 11.09 -5.35 -1.40
C PRO A 75 10.60 -4.10 -0.68
N ARG A 76 9.48 -4.20 0.04
CA ARG A 76 8.90 -3.11 0.80
C ARG A 76 9.88 -2.51 1.82
N TRP A 77 10.54 -3.34 2.63
CA TRP A 77 11.50 -2.87 3.61
C TRP A 77 12.78 -2.33 2.96
N CYS A 78 13.24 -2.91 1.85
CA CYS A 78 14.37 -2.37 1.09
C CYS A 78 14.06 -0.97 0.55
N VAL A 79 12.90 -0.76 -0.09
CA VAL A 79 12.48 0.58 -0.56
C VAL A 79 12.36 1.55 0.61
N THR A 80 11.70 1.15 1.69
CA THR A 80 11.56 1.98 2.90
C THR A 80 12.91 2.42 3.44
N THR A 81 13.85 1.48 3.59
CA THR A 81 15.19 1.77 4.12
C THR A 81 15.98 2.69 3.20
N LEU A 82 16.07 2.37 1.91
CA LEU A 82 16.84 3.16 0.95
C LEU A 82 16.31 4.59 0.85
N VAL A 83 14.99 4.76 0.73
CA VAL A 83 14.39 6.10 0.68
C VAL A 83 14.57 6.83 2.00
N SER A 84 14.41 6.16 3.15
CA SER A 84 14.63 6.79 4.46
C SER A 84 16.08 7.25 4.64
N VAL A 85 17.06 6.43 4.24
CA VAL A 85 18.48 6.79 4.26
C VAL A 85 18.74 8.02 3.39
N TYR A 86 18.20 8.06 2.16
CA TYR A 86 18.32 9.22 1.29
C TYR A 86 17.70 10.48 1.93
N LEU A 87 16.51 10.37 2.52
CA LEU A 87 15.84 11.48 3.19
C LEU A 87 16.63 11.99 4.41
N LEU A 88 17.24 11.08 5.19
CA LEU A 88 18.12 11.44 6.31
C LEU A 88 19.39 12.14 5.83
N ALA A 89 20.04 11.64 4.79
CA ALA A 89 21.24 12.22 4.19
C ALA A 89 20.98 13.63 3.62
N THR A 90 19.78 13.87 3.09
CA THR A 90 19.33 15.17 2.58
C THR A 90 18.65 16.05 3.64
N ARG A 91 18.77 15.66 4.92
CA ARG A 91 18.23 16.37 6.09
C ARG A 91 16.69 16.54 6.09
N ARG A 92 15.97 15.70 5.39
CA ARG A 92 14.50 15.67 5.37
C ARG A 92 13.95 14.75 6.46
N TYR A 93 14.41 14.96 7.68
CA TYR A 93 14.17 14.09 8.85
C TYR A 93 12.69 13.78 9.09
N ARG A 94 11.81 14.77 8.93
CA ARG A 94 10.37 14.61 9.18
C ARG A 94 9.74 13.61 8.22
N TRP A 95 10.11 13.65 6.93
CA TRP A 95 9.64 12.68 5.93
C TRP A 95 10.21 11.28 6.21
N ALA A 96 11.47 11.19 6.60
CA ALA A 96 12.08 9.90 6.96
C ALA A 96 11.38 9.27 8.17
N LEU A 97 11.16 10.04 9.25
CA LEU A 97 10.49 9.54 10.44
C LEU A 97 9.03 9.19 10.18
N ALA A 98 8.31 9.99 9.39
CA ALA A 98 6.93 9.72 9.01
C ALA A 98 6.81 8.44 8.17
N LEU A 99 7.71 8.23 7.20
CA LEU A 99 7.77 7.01 6.40
C LEU A 99 8.06 5.77 7.26
N ILE A 100 9.12 5.82 8.08
CA ILE A 100 9.49 4.72 8.98
C ILE A 100 8.32 4.41 9.94
N GLY A 101 7.77 5.45 10.59
CA GLY A 101 6.66 5.30 11.54
C GLY A 101 5.43 4.66 10.92
N ALA A 102 5.04 5.09 9.71
CA ALA A 102 3.91 4.49 9.00
C ALA A 102 4.16 3.01 8.66
N MET A 103 5.37 2.67 8.21
CA MET A 103 5.70 1.29 7.86
C MET A 103 5.81 0.38 9.09
N VAL A 104 6.32 0.88 10.20
CA VAL A 104 6.30 0.18 11.49
C VAL A 104 4.87 -0.02 11.97
N ALA A 105 4.02 1.02 11.88
CA ALA A 105 2.60 0.89 12.23
C ALA A 105 1.90 -0.17 11.37
N CYS A 106 2.16 -0.24 10.05
CA CYS A 106 1.64 -1.31 9.20
C CYS A 106 2.09 -2.70 9.66
N ALA A 107 3.37 -2.84 10.04
CA ALA A 107 3.95 -4.11 10.49
C ALA A 107 3.36 -4.59 11.82
N LEU A 108 2.96 -3.69 12.70
CA LEU A 108 2.34 -4.01 13.98
C LEU A 108 0.83 -4.24 13.85
N LEU A 109 0.12 -3.33 13.17
CA LEU A 109 -1.34 -3.39 13.06
C LEU A 109 -1.82 -4.59 12.25
N GLY A 110 -1.12 -4.97 11.19
CA GLY A 110 -1.51 -6.10 10.36
C GLY A 110 -1.70 -7.40 11.17
N PRO A 111 -0.67 -7.91 11.87
CA PRO A 111 -0.78 -9.09 12.72
C PRO A 111 -1.79 -8.93 13.87
N ILE A 112 -1.84 -7.76 14.51
CA ILE A 112 -2.80 -7.50 15.60
C ILE A 112 -4.24 -7.67 15.10
N LEU A 113 -4.57 -7.06 13.96
CA LEU A 113 -5.93 -7.16 13.39
C LEU A 113 -6.23 -8.57 12.87
N LYS A 114 -5.26 -9.28 12.31
CA LYS A 114 -5.43 -10.70 11.94
C LYS A 114 -5.81 -11.55 13.15
N LEU A 115 -5.13 -11.35 14.26
CA LEU A 115 -5.45 -12.03 15.53
C LEU A 115 -6.77 -11.58 16.13
N ALA A 116 -7.23 -10.36 15.88
CA ALA A 116 -8.51 -9.87 16.39
C ALA A 116 -9.70 -10.42 15.58
N PHE A 117 -9.59 -10.48 14.26
CA PHE A 117 -10.68 -10.82 13.37
C PHE A 117 -10.77 -12.32 13.03
N HIS A 118 -9.66 -13.06 13.01
CA HIS A 118 -9.56 -14.49 12.69
C HIS A 118 -10.26 -14.91 11.38
N THR A 119 -10.32 -14.02 10.39
CA THR A 119 -11.02 -14.29 9.13
C THR A 119 -10.26 -15.34 8.31
N PRO A 120 -10.89 -16.44 7.85
CA PRO A 120 -10.23 -17.44 7.01
C PRO A 120 -9.93 -16.86 5.62
N ARG A 121 -8.93 -17.44 4.94
CA ARG A 121 -8.56 -17.04 3.57
C ARG A 121 -9.43 -17.74 2.51
N PRO A 122 -9.51 -17.17 1.28
CA PRO A 122 -10.12 -17.86 0.14
C PRO A 122 -9.46 -19.20 -0.17
N SER A 123 -8.13 -19.29 0.02
CA SER A 123 -7.37 -20.52 -0.20
C SER A 123 -6.37 -20.77 0.94
N PRO A 124 -6.13 -22.07 1.34
CA PRO A 124 -5.29 -22.43 2.47
C PRO A 124 -3.80 -22.41 2.12
N LEU A 125 -3.28 -21.25 1.70
CA LEU A 125 -1.90 -21.10 1.22
C LEU A 125 -0.91 -20.74 2.33
N TYR A 126 -1.38 -20.45 3.55
CA TYR A 126 -0.57 -19.87 4.62
C TYR A 126 -0.81 -20.57 5.95
N ALA A 127 0.15 -20.46 6.88
CA ALA A 127 0.10 -21.04 8.21
C ALA A 127 0.34 -19.99 9.31
N GLY A 128 0.05 -20.33 10.56
CA GLY A 128 0.23 -19.44 11.71
C GLY A 128 -0.68 -18.21 11.65
N VAL A 129 -0.17 -17.06 12.10
CA VAL A 129 -0.91 -15.77 12.04
C VAL A 129 -1.27 -15.39 10.60
N ASP A 130 -0.46 -15.81 9.64
CA ASP A 130 -0.72 -15.55 8.23
C ASP A 130 -1.85 -16.42 7.64
N ALA A 131 -2.33 -17.42 8.34
CA ALA A 131 -3.55 -18.17 7.96
C ALA A 131 -4.78 -17.26 7.98
N PHE A 132 -4.79 -16.20 8.79
CA PHE A 132 -5.87 -15.21 8.80
C PHE A 132 -5.72 -14.18 7.68
N SER A 133 -6.85 -13.81 7.09
CA SER A 133 -6.86 -12.96 5.90
C SER A 133 -7.00 -11.47 6.20
N PHE A 134 -7.80 -11.08 7.18
CA PHE A 134 -8.19 -9.69 7.42
C PHE A 134 -7.23 -8.95 8.38
N PRO A 135 -6.80 -7.74 8.02
CA PRO A 135 -6.82 -7.13 6.69
C PRO A 135 -5.67 -7.64 5.80
N SER A 136 -5.70 -7.31 4.50
CA SER A 136 -4.59 -7.61 3.60
C SER A 136 -3.34 -6.79 3.93
N GLY A 137 -2.28 -7.45 4.40
CA GLY A 137 -1.01 -6.79 4.74
C GLY A 137 -0.28 -6.18 3.54
N HIS A 138 -0.40 -6.78 2.33
CA HIS A 138 0.13 -6.22 1.08
C HIS A 138 -0.60 -4.92 0.71
N ALA A 139 -1.94 -4.92 0.75
CA ALA A 139 -2.73 -3.75 0.45
C ALA A 139 -2.49 -2.62 1.46
N LEU A 140 -2.45 -2.95 2.76
CA LEU A 140 -2.17 -2.03 3.86
C LEU A 140 -0.82 -1.32 3.65
N SER A 141 0.23 -2.08 3.47
CA SER A 141 1.57 -1.51 3.35
C SER A 141 1.83 -0.86 2.00
N ALA A 142 1.26 -1.37 0.91
CA ALA A 142 1.36 -0.72 -0.40
C ALA A 142 0.65 0.64 -0.39
N ALA A 143 -0.57 0.71 0.17
CA ALA A 143 -1.30 1.97 0.30
C ALA A 143 -0.53 2.99 1.16
N ALA A 144 0.06 2.58 2.28
CA ALA A 144 0.88 3.47 3.09
C ALA A 144 2.15 3.93 2.35
N LEU A 145 2.96 2.99 1.87
CA LEU A 145 4.26 3.27 1.25
C LEU A 145 4.12 4.12 0.00
N TYR A 146 3.38 3.62 -1.00
CA TYR A 146 3.34 4.28 -2.31
C TYR A 146 2.56 5.58 -2.30
N THR A 147 1.57 5.75 -1.41
CA THR A 147 0.92 7.06 -1.22
C THR A 147 1.89 8.09 -0.64
N ILE A 148 2.66 7.74 0.39
CA ILE A 148 3.68 8.64 0.96
C ILE A 148 4.73 9.01 -0.11
N LEU A 149 5.26 8.03 -0.85
CA LEU A 149 6.24 8.27 -1.90
C LEU A 149 5.67 9.10 -3.07
N GLY A 150 4.43 8.82 -3.47
CA GLY A 150 3.73 9.58 -4.52
C GLY A 150 3.51 11.04 -4.14
N VAL A 151 3.09 11.32 -2.90
CA VAL A 151 2.92 12.70 -2.42
C VAL A 151 4.27 13.39 -2.28
N LEU A 152 5.28 12.72 -1.74
CA LEU A 152 6.64 13.26 -1.63
C LEU A 152 7.20 13.63 -3.01
N ALA A 153 7.04 12.77 -4.01
CA ALA A 153 7.44 13.06 -5.38
C ALA A 153 6.62 14.20 -5.98
N ALA A 154 5.31 14.23 -5.74
CA ALA A 154 4.43 15.26 -6.27
C ALA A 154 4.70 16.66 -5.71
N GLU A 155 5.16 16.77 -4.47
CA GLU A 155 5.58 18.06 -3.88
C GLU A 155 6.82 18.67 -4.56
N GLU A 156 7.67 17.82 -5.12
CA GLU A 156 8.95 18.21 -5.70
C GLU A 156 8.91 18.36 -7.23
N LEU A 157 7.80 18.02 -7.86
CA LEU A 157 7.62 18.08 -9.31
C LEU A 157 6.67 19.23 -9.72
N ALA A 158 6.85 19.74 -10.93
CA ALA A 158 5.87 20.64 -11.54
C ALA A 158 4.50 19.96 -11.63
N LYS A 159 3.41 20.75 -11.53
CA LYS A 159 2.02 20.24 -11.42
C LYS A 159 1.65 19.06 -12.34
N PRO A 160 1.94 19.05 -13.66
CA PRO A 160 1.56 17.90 -14.49
C PRO A 160 2.28 16.62 -14.07
N TRP A 161 3.57 16.68 -13.79
CA TRP A 161 4.39 15.55 -13.37
C TRP A 161 4.04 15.08 -11.95
N GLY A 162 3.72 16.01 -11.04
CA GLY A 162 3.23 15.67 -9.70
C GLY A 162 1.91 14.89 -9.75
N ARG A 163 0.98 15.26 -10.64
CA ARG A 163 -0.26 14.51 -10.85
C ARG A 163 0.00 13.12 -11.42
N LEU A 164 0.95 12.98 -12.35
CA LEU A 164 1.35 11.69 -12.89
C LEU A 164 1.98 10.80 -11.81
N ALA A 165 2.82 11.35 -10.93
CA ALA A 165 3.38 10.61 -9.81
C ALA A 165 2.30 10.07 -8.86
N LEU A 166 1.30 10.89 -8.53
CA LEU A 166 0.15 10.45 -7.72
C LEU A 166 -0.70 9.39 -8.43
N ALA A 167 -0.98 9.58 -9.71
CA ALA A 167 -1.72 8.59 -10.50
C ALA A 167 -0.98 7.26 -10.58
N PHE A 168 0.33 7.30 -10.82
CA PHE A 168 1.18 6.10 -10.83
C PHE A 168 1.15 5.37 -9.48
N ALA A 169 1.31 6.12 -8.37
CA ALA A 169 1.23 5.54 -7.03
C ALA A 169 -0.13 4.88 -6.78
N ALA A 170 -1.24 5.54 -7.14
CA ALA A 170 -2.58 5.01 -6.98
C ALA A 170 -2.82 3.74 -7.82
N ILE A 171 -2.36 3.74 -9.09
CA ILE A 171 -2.44 2.57 -9.97
C ILE A 171 -1.62 1.40 -9.39
N LEU A 172 -0.41 1.66 -8.91
CA LEU A 172 0.45 0.64 -8.32
C LEU A 172 -0.20 0.02 -7.07
N VAL A 173 -0.76 0.84 -6.18
CA VAL A 173 -1.53 0.37 -5.01
C VAL A 173 -2.71 -0.50 -5.46
N ALA A 174 -3.47 -0.06 -6.45
CA ALA A 174 -4.62 -0.82 -6.97
C ALA A 174 -4.19 -2.17 -7.56
N LEU A 175 -3.14 -2.19 -8.39
CA LEU A 175 -2.64 -3.41 -9.02
C LEU A 175 -2.08 -4.41 -8.00
N ILE A 176 -1.27 -3.95 -7.03
CA ILE A 176 -0.79 -4.80 -5.92
C ILE A 176 -1.98 -5.36 -5.15
N SER A 177 -2.96 -4.52 -4.84
CA SER A 177 -4.14 -4.90 -4.07
C SER A 177 -5.00 -5.93 -4.80
N LEU A 178 -5.31 -5.71 -6.08
CA LEU A 178 -6.09 -6.62 -6.91
C LEU A 178 -5.38 -7.96 -7.13
N SER A 179 -4.04 -7.95 -7.22
CA SER A 179 -3.27 -9.19 -7.32
C SER A 179 -3.56 -10.16 -6.17
N ARG A 180 -3.88 -9.62 -4.97
CA ARG A 180 -4.15 -10.45 -3.78
C ARG A 180 -5.47 -11.22 -3.87
N VAL A 181 -6.49 -10.61 -4.47
CA VAL A 181 -7.78 -11.26 -4.75
C VAL A 181 -7.61 -12.31 -5.86
N TYR A 182 -6.95 -11.93 -6.96
CA TYR A 182 -6.68 -12.80 -8.09
C TYR A 182 -5.92 -14.07 -7.68
N LEU A 183 -4.88 -13.93 -6.88
CA LEU A 183 -4.06 -15.04 -6.38
C LEU A 183 -4.76 -15.87 -5.27
N GLY A 184 -5.98 -15.54 -4.88
CA GLY A 184 -6.72 -16.25 -3.83
C GLY A 184 -6.16 -16.08 -2.42
N ALA A 185 -5.30 -15.10 -2.23
CA ALA A 185 -4.67 -14.84 -0.93
C ALA A 185 -5.58 -14.10 0.05
N HIS A 186 -6.48 -13.25 -0.47
CA HIS A 186 -7.34 -12.38 0.30
C HIS A 186 -8.71 -12.21 -0.36
N TRP A 187 -9.72 -11.97 0.48
CA TRP A 187 -11.03 -11.49 0.05
C TRP A 187 -10.95 -10.04 -0.43
N PHE A 188 -11.93 -9.61 -1.21
CA PHE A 188 -11.97 -8.22 -1.68
C PHE A 188 -12.15 -7.24 -0.51
N SER A 189 -12.96 -7.58 0.48
CA SER A 189 -13.13 -6.82 1.72
C SER A 189 -11.84 -6.66 2.51
N ASP A 190 -10.99 -7.71 2.61
CA ASP A 190 -9.68 -7.64 3.26
C ASP A 190 -8.78 -6.60 2.58
N VAL A 191 -8.86 -6.56 1.25
CA VAL A 191 -8.06 -5.65 0.43
C VAL A 191 -8.55 -4.22 0.59
N LEU A 192 -9.86 -3.98 0.55
CA LEU A 192 -10.44 -2.65 0.77
C LEU A 192 -10.10 -2.12 2.17
N ALA A 193 -10.24 -2.95 3.19
CA ALA A 193 -9.86 -2.57 4.56
C ALA A 193 -8.35 -2.28 4.67
N GLY A 194 -7.52 -3.09 4.03
CA GLY A 194 -6.08 -2.86 3.97
C GLY A 194 -5.74 -1.53 3.31
N VAL A 195 -6.32 -1.23 2.13
CA VAL A 195 -6.12 0.05 1.43
C VAL A 195 -6.60 1.23 2.28
N ALA A 196 -7.78 1.14 2.87
CA ALA A 196 -8.34 2.21 3.72
C ALA A 196 -7.43 2.50 4.92
N LEU A 197 -7.00 1.47 5.64
CA LEU A 197 -6.13 1.63 6.80
C LEU A 197 -4.73 2.14 6.40
N GLY A 198 -4.17 1.64 5.30
CA GLY A 198 -2.89 2.11 4.76
C GLY A 198 -2.94 3.58 4.32
N ALA A 199 -4.03 3.98 3.65
CA ALA A 199 -4.27 5.37 3.29
C ALA A 199 -4.43 6.27 4.53
N ALA A 200 -5.13 5.80 5.57
CA ALA A 200 -5.23 6.51 6.84
C ALA A 200 -3.84 6.77 7.46
N LEU A 201 -2.99 5.73 7.52
CA LEU A 201 -1.62 5.86 8.02
C LEU A 201 -0.77 6.80 7.14
N ALA A 202 -0.94 6.74 5.82
CA ALA A 202 -0.26 7.67 4.90
C ALA A 202 -0.67 9.12 5.16
N ILE A 203 -1.98 9.39 5.32
CA ILE A 203 -2.49 10.74 5.62
C ILE A 203 -1.90 11.26 6.92
N VAL A 204 -1.88 10.45 7.99
CA VAL A 204 -1.25 10.81 9.26
C VAL A 204 0.23 11.14 9.06
N ALA A 205 0.98 10.27 8.37
CA ALA A 205 2.41 10.44 8.11
C ALA A 205 2.69 11.71 7.30
N ILE A 206 1.94 11.94 6.22
CA ILE A 206 2.08 13.12 5.35
C ILE A 206 1.77 14.40 6.14
N THR A 207 0.65 14.42 6.88
CA THR A 207 0.22 15.58 7.66
C THR A 207 1.27 15.93 8.73
N THR A 208 1.83 14.95 9.40
CA THR A 208 2.90 15.15 10.40
C THR A 208 4.22 15.60 9.77
N ALA A 209 4.58 15.05 8.60
CA ALA A 209 5.77 15.47 7.87
C ALA A 209 5.67 16.93 7.37
N GLN A 210 4.48 17.35 6.95
CA GLN A 210 4.20 18.70 6.44
C GLN A 210 4.00 19.74 7.54
N ALA A 211 3.64 19.35 8.76
CA ALA A 211 3.33 20.28 9.84
C ALA A 211 4.52 21.23 10.13
N GLY A 212 4.24 22.53 10.32
CA GLY A 212 5.26 23.54 10.64
C GLY A 212 6.19 23.94 9.50
N ARG A 213 5.99 23.45 8.28
CA ARG A 213 6.71 23.94 7.08
C ARG A 213 5.91 25.08 6.48
N THR A 214 6.44 26.29 6.54
CA THR A 214 5.80 27.52 6.02
C THR A 214 6.04 27.76 4.54
N GLU A 215 7.11 27.19 3.98
CA GLU A 215 7.49 27.43 2.59
C GLU A 215 7.73 26.13 1.83
N LEU A 216 7.35 26.13 0.54
CA LEU A 216 7.81 25.16 -0.43
C LEU A 216 9.29 25.45 -0.66
N GLY A 217 10.17 24.54 -0.30
CA GLY A 217 11.56 24.59 -0.74
C GLY A 217 11.61 24.62 -2.27
N ALA A 218 12.73 25.01 -2.85
CA ALA A 218 12.94 24.90 -4.29
C ALA A 218 12.63 23.49 -4.76
N THR A 219 11.92 23.37 -5.89
CA THR A 219 11.59 22.09 -6.52
C THR A 219 12.85 21.24 -6.70
N ASP A 220 12.91 20.08 -6.05
CA ASP A 220 14.06 19.19 -6.10
C ASP A 220 13.67 17.84 -6.74
N TRP A 221 13.67 17.79 -8.07
CA TRP A 221 13.36 16.59 -8.86
C TRP A 221 14.27 15.39 -8.54
N ARG A 222 15.42 15.62 -7.88
CA ARG A 222 16.36 14.57 -7.45
C ARG A 222 15.71 13.56 -6.52
N ILE A 223 14.77 14.00 -5.67
CA ILE A 223 14.02 13.09 -4.80
C ILE A 223 13.16 12.11 -5.61
N SER A 224 12.46 12.64 -6.61
CA SER A 224 11.62 11.80 -7.47
C SER A 224 12.44 10.76 -8.22
N ILE A 225 13.62 11.16 -8.73
CA ILE A 225 14.55 10.21 -9.34
C ILE A 225 15.08 9.22 -8.30
N ALA A 226 15.48 9.66 -7.12
CA ALA A 226 15.95 8.76 -6.06
C ALA A 226 14.89 7.71 -5.69
N ILE A 227 13.63 8.10 -5.57
CA ILE A 227 12.52 7.18 -5.33
C ILE A 227 12.41 6.13 -6.46
N LEU A 228 12.40 6.59 -7.72
CA LEU A 228 12.30 5.68 -8.87
C LEU A 228 13.51 4.74 -8.96
N VAL A 229 14.71 5.25 -8.74
CA VAL A 229 15.93 4.44 -8.70
C VAL A 229 15.87 3.41 -7.57
N CYS A 230 15.47 3.81 -6.37
CA CYS A 230 15.31 2.86 -5.25
C CYS A 230 14.30 1.76 -5.58
N ILE A 231 13.14 2.11 -6.13
CA ILE A 231 12.13 1.10 -6.53
C ILE A 231 12.69 0.19 -7.63
N GLY A 232 13.35 0.74 -8.64
CA GLY A 232 13.92 -0.02 -9.76
C GLY A 232 15.03 -0.97 -9.32
N VAL A 233 15.97 -0.50 -8.50
CA VAL A 233 17.07 -1.31 -7.95
C VAL A 233 16.53 -2.45 -7.08
N VAL A 234 15.56 -2.14 -6.22
CA VAL A 234 14.94 -3.17 -5.36
C VAL A 234 14.16 -4.17 -6.21
N ALA A 235 13.40 -3.72 -7.21
CA ALA A 235 12.67 -4.61 -8.10
C ALA A 235 13.64 -5.54 -8.87
N ALA A 236 14.73 -5.01 -9.39
CA ALA A 236 15.74 -5.81 -10.09
C ALA A 236 16.44 -6.81 -9.15
N GLY A 237 16.81 -6.37 -7.95
CA GLY A 237 17.56 -7.21 -6.99
C GLY A 237 16.70 -8.26 -6.28
N THR A 238 15.43 -7.97 -6.00
CA THR A 238 14.54 -8.88 -5.26
C THR A 238 13.48 -9.57 -6.12
N GLY A 239 13.23 -9.05 -7.33
CA GLY A 239 12.19 -9.56 -8.23
C GLY A 239 12.28 -11.06 -8.52
N PRO A 240 13.46 -11.59 -8.93
CA PRO A 240 13.61 -13.02 -9.19
C PRO A 240 13.31 -13.90 -7.97
N THR A 241 13.75 -13.49 -6.79
CA THR A 241 13.53 -14.26 -5.55
C THR A 241 12.08 -14.19 -5.07
N THR A 242 11.42 -13.02 -5.19
CA THR A 242 10.01 -12.86 -4.85
C THR A 242 9.11 -13.61 -5.82
N LEU A 243 9.43 -13.59 -7.12
CA LEU A 243 8.71 -14.34 -8.14
C LEU A 243 8.88 -15.86 -7.93
N ALA A 244 10.08 -16.34 -7.67
CA ALA A 244 10.32 -17.75 -7.35
C ALA A 244 9.54 -18.20 -6.09
N LYS A 245 9.48 -17.36 -5.06
CA LYS A 245 8.66 -17.59 -3.87
C LYS A 245 7.17 -17.64 -4.22
N ALA A 246 6.70 -16.70 -5.03
CA ALA A 246 5.30 -16.65 -5.49
C ALA A 246 4.93 -17.90 -6.28
N HIS A 247 5.79 -18.37 -7.18
CA HIS A 247 5.57 -19.63 -7.90
C HIS A 247 5.44 -20.83 -6.96
N ARG A 248 6.32 -20.96 -5.96
CA ARG A 248 6.24 -22.06 -4.98
C ARG A 248 4.91 -22.03 -4.21
N LEU A 249 4.43 -20.83 -3.89
CA LEU A 249 3.22 -20.66 -3.08
C LEU A 249 1.93 -20.80 -3.90
N TYR A 250 1.86 -20.16 -5.07
CA TYR A 250 0.60 -20.03 -5.80
C TYR A 250 0.45 -21.02 -6.96
N ALA A 251 1.53 -21.46 -7.63
CA ALA A 251 1.41 -22.32 -8.81
C ALA A 251 0.64 -23.62 -8.58
N PRO A 252 0.78 -24.32 -7.44
CA PRO A 252 -0.04 -25.51 -7.17
C PRO A 252 -1.53 -25.20 -7.16
N PHE A 253 -1.93 -24.11 -6.49
CA PHE A 253 -3.31 -23.68 -6.40
C PHE A 253 -3.87 -23.19 -7.75
N LEU A 254 -3.08 -22.42 -8.50
CA LEU A 254 -3.47 -21.89 -9.80
C LEU A 254 -3.71 -22.99 -10.84
N ARG A 255 -3.02 -24.15 -10.73
CA ARG A 255 -3.21 -25.30 -11.63
C ARG A 255 -4.50 -26.07 -11.33
N THR A 256 -4.90 -26.16 -10.07
CA THR A 256 -6.08 -26.94 -9.65
C THR A 256 -7.40 -26.17 -9.75
N SER A 257 -7.34 -24.86 -9.95
CA SER A 257 -8.50 -23.96 -9.95
C SER A 257 -8.78 -23.32 -11.32
N ARG A 258 -8.23 -23.94 -12.39
CA ARG A 258 -8.54 -23.63 -13.79
C ARG A 258 -9.72 -24.41 -14.31
#